data_489beda0500eba95f23bd542734e791f
#
_entry.id   489beda0500eba95f23bd542734e791f
#
_cell.length_a   1.000
_cell.length_b   1.000
_cell.length_c   1.000
_cell.angle_alpha   90.00
_cell.angle_beta   90.00
_cell.angle_gamma   90.00
#
_symmetry.space_group_name_H-M   'P 1'
#
loop_
_entity.id
_entity.type
_entity.pdbx_description
1 polymer ?
#
loop_
_entity_poly.entity_id
_entity_poly.type
_entity_poly.pdbx_seq_one_letter_code
_entity_poly.pdbx_strand_id
1 'polypeptide(L)'
;MFHSKAAFLKVENLEKSPVSVELGIEMAAQFGGDCYYPDGTVLRTPDSWKDFFRIFFPSNGDSGASESDQINILGNHVGSYSAAVGYHFPTWKVKAYWEHFFEDRSGMTLTYGMWRDCLTGLEVTLPENPFVKTVVGEFLYTKHQSGAFHYFATPAIDHSFTGADNYYNNSQYAGWEHWGQGIGNPLVTSPIYNKDGNLAFESNRVKGFHIGLNGSPTPEIDYRILVSVAKHWGTYGSPYRTIRRNQNGLLEVTYKPDQIPGWSFTLAGAVDGGNM
;
A
#
# COMPACT_ATOMS: atom_id res chain seq x y z
N MET A 1 13.36 14.39 5.66
CA MET A 1 12.75 13.94 6.93
C MET A 1 11.60 12.99 6.63
N PHE A 2 11.27 12.11 7.59
CA PHE A 2 10.19 11.12 7.46
C PHE A 2 9.26 11.23 8.66
N HIS A 3 7.95 11.15 8.43
CA HIS A 3 6.92 11.19 9.46
C HIS A 3 5.83 10.17 9.13
N SER A 4 5.33 9.46 10.13
CA SER A 4 4.14 8.62 9.98
C SER A 4 3.17 8.84 11.13
N LYS A 5 1.89 8.69 10.85
CA LYS A 5 0.80 8.83 11.82
C LYS A 5 -0.33 7.88 11.47
N ALA A 6 -1.02 7.39 12.49
CA ALA A 6 -2.19 6.54 12.34
C ALA A 6 -3.18 6.78 13.46
N ALA A 7 -4.46 6.56 13.17
CA ALA A 7 -5.52 6.49 14.16
C ALA A 7 -6.44 5.30 13.82
N PHE A 8 -6.72 4.50 14.86
CA PHE A 8 -7.56 3.32 14.71
C PHE A 8 -8.67 3.33 15.77
N LEU A 9 -9.84 2.92 15.35
CA LEU A 9 -10.98 2.69 16.21
C LEU A 9 -11.47 1.26 16.02
N LYS A 10 -11.54 0.50 17.11
CA LYS A 10 -12.19 -0.82 17.13
C LYS A 10 -13.36 -0.79 18.10
N VAL A 11 -14.51 -1.25 17.65
CA VAL A 11 -15.71 -1.46 18.47
C VAL A 11 -16.02 -2.94 18.47
N GLU A 12 -15.94 -3.55 19.64
CA GLU A 12 -16.17 -4.97 19.85
C GLU A 12 -16.73 -5.20 21.24
N ASN A 13 -17.84 -5.92 21.32
CA ASN A 13 -18.40 -6.37 22.60
C ASN A 13 -19.05 -7.76 22.40
N LEU A 14 -18.21 -8.78 22.40
CA LEU A 14 -18.63 -10.16 22.08
C LEU A 14 -19.61 -10.77 23.07
N GLU A 15 -19.73 -10.22 24.30
CA GLU A 15 -20.74 -10.64 25.27
C GLU A 15 -22.16 -10.22 24.85
N LYS A 16 -22.27 -9.11 24.11
CA LYS A 16 -23.56 -8.52 23.71
C LYS A 16 -23.85 -8.63 22.23
N SER A 17 -22.83 -8.73 21.39
CA SER A 17 -22.97 -8.75 19.93
C SER A 17 -21.84 -9.56 19.31
N PRO A 18 -22.14 -10.44 18.35
CA PRO A 18 -21.12 -11.17 17.60
C PRO A 18 -20.40 -10.28 16.54
N VAL A 19 -20.76 -9.01 16.43
CA VAL A 19 -20.23 -8.10 15.41
C VAL A 19 -19.08 -7.28 15.99
N SER A 20 -17.98 -7.17 15.23
CA SER A 20 -16.90 -6.20 15.45
C SER A 20 -16.77 -5.26 14.27
N VAL A 21 -16.40 -3.99 14.52
CA VAL A 21 -16.17 -2.98 13.50
C VAL A 21 -14.80 -2.34 13.77
N GLU A 22 -13.99 -2.21 12.73
CA GLU A 22 -12.69 -1.55 12.79
C GLU A 22 -12.66 -0.44 11.73
N LEU A 23 -12.17 0.74 12.11
CA LEU A 23 -11.91 1.86 11.21
C LEU A 23 -10.50 2.36 11.44
N GLY A 24 -9.81 2.75 10.37
CA GLY A 24 -8.46 3.25 10.46
C GLY A 24 -8.18 4.33 9.42
N ILE A 25 -7.22 5.17 9.75
CA ILE A 25 -6.54 6.06 8.84
C ILE A 25 -5.06 6.01 9.18
N GLU A 26 -4.23 5.85 8.17
CA GLU A 26 -2.79 5.97 8.31
C GLU A 26 -2.19 6.79 7.17
N MET A 27 -1.09 7.46 7.45
CA MET A 27 -0.40 8.30 6.48
C MET A 27 1.07 8.42 6.86
N ALA A 28 1.93 8.24 5.88
CA ALA A 28 3.35 8.52 5.95
C ALA A 28 3.70 9.66 5.00
N ALA A 29 4.74 10.44 5.34
CA ALA A 29 5.18 11.58 4.57
C ALA A 29 6.69 11.71 4.56
N GLN A 30 7.25 12.07 3.41
CA GLN A 30 8.62 12.53 3.22
C GLN A 30 8.58 14.05 3.00
N PHE A 31 9.48 14.80 3.64
CA PHE A 31 9.56 16.25 3.51
C PHE A 31 10.92 16.78 3.92
N GLY A 32 11.24 18.00 3.49
CA GLY A 32 12.51 18.67 3.74
C GLY A 32 13.69 17.99 3.05
N GLY A 33 14.84 18.65 3.06
CA GLY A 33 16.05 18.22 2.41
C GLY A 33 16.32 18.96 1.09
N ASP A 34 17.38 18.57 0.42
CA ASP A 34 17.82 19.20 -0.82
C ASP A 34 17.76 18.19 -1.97
N CYS A 35 17.17 18.58 -3.09
CA CYS A 35 17.20 17.83 -4.34
C CYS A 35 18.30 18.39 -5.23
N TYR A 36 19.27 17.56 -5.62
CA TYR A 36 20.37 17.91 -6.51
C TYR A 36 20.07 17.40 -7.91
N TYR A 37 19.96 18.30 -8.86
CA TYR A 37 19.72 17.98 -10.27
C TYR A 37 21.02 17.85 -11.05
N PRO A 38 21.04 17.08 -12.17
CA PRO A 38 22.26 16.90 -12.99
C PRO A 38 22.82 18.18 -13.59
N ASP A 39 22.02 19.22 -13.75
CA ASP A 39 22.41 20.54 -14.24
C ASP A 39 23.07 21.42 -13.17
N GLY A 40 23.22 20.90 -11.95
CA GLY A 40 23.78 21.62 -10.80
C GLY A 40 22.77 22.45 -10.02
N THR A 41 21.51 22.46 -10.41
CA THR A 41 20.44 23.13 -9.66
C THR A 41 20.21 22.38 -8.33
N VAL A 42 20.01 23.15 -7.25
CA VAL A 42 19.64 22.61 -5.94
C VAL A 42 18.28 23.19 -5.56
N LEU A 43 17.28 22.31 -5.43
CA LEU A 43 15.98 22.66 -4.89
C LEU A 43 15.93 22.32 -3.40
N ARG A 44 15.76 23.31 -2.56
CA ARG A 44 15.50 23.12 -1.13
C ARG A 44 14.03 22.96 -0.90
N THR A 45 13.65 21.87 -0.25
CA THR A 45 12.23 21.63 0.09
C THR A 45 11.94 22.18 1.49
N PRO A 46 10.69 22.65 1.75
CA PRO A 46 10.30 23.22 3.03
C PRO A 46 10.55 22.25 4.20
N ASP A 47 11.22 22.71 5.26
CA ASP A 47 11.66 21.90 6.39
C ASP A 47 11.49 22.57 7.77
N SER A 48 10.77 23.69 7.84
CA SER A 48 10.52 24.41 9.09
C SER A 48 9.49 23.68 9.98
N TRP A 49 9.41 24.09 11.25
CA TRP A 49 8.37 23.62 12.17
C TRP A 49 6.95 23.90 11.65
N LYS A 50 6.75 25.02 10.96
CA LYS A 50 5.48 25.35 10.30
C LYS A 50 5.14 24.32 9.21
N ASP A 51 6.12 23.90 8.44
CA ASP A 51 5.96 22.91 7.38
C ASP A 51 5.70 21.52 7.96
N PHE A 52 6.36 21.17 9.08
CA PHE A 52 6.05 19.95 9.81
C PHE A 52 4.57 19.90 10.21
N PHE A 53 3.99 20.98 10.74
CA PHE A 53 2.56 20.99 11.10
C PHE A 53 1.65 20.95 9.88
N ARG A 54 2.04 21.51 8.74
CA ARG A 54 1.32 21.39 7.48
C ARG A 54 1.30 19.97 6.93
N ILE A 55 2.36 19.22 7.17
CA ILE A 55 2.47 17.81 6.81
C ILE A 55 1.73 16.92 7.80
N PHE A 56 1.82 17.27 9.08
CA PHE A 56 1.08 16.56 10.12
C PHE A 56 -0.44 16.69 9.93
N PHE A 57 -0.93 17.90 9.64
CA PHE A 57 -2.30 18.17 9.24
C PHE A 57 -2.29 18.47 7.73
N PRO A 58 -2.51 17.48 6.83
CA PRO A 58 -2.27 17.62 5.40
C PRO A 58 -2.86 18.91 4.84
N SER A 59 -2.01 19.82 4.41
CA SER A 59 -2.39 21.11 3.87
C SER A 59 -1.42 21.56 2.78
N ASN A 60 -1.87 22.50 1.96
CA ASN A 60 -1.08 23.04 0.85
C ASN A 60 0.18 23.75 1.33
N GLY A 61 1.23 23.71 0.52
CA GLY A 61 2.43 24.52 0.67
C GLY A 61 2.15 26.03 0.49
N ASP A 62 3.07 26.88 0.93
CA ASP A 62 3.04 28.32 0.61
C ASP A 62 3.91 28.63 -0.64
N SER A 63 4.10 29.90 -0.93
CA SER A 63 4.86 30.38 -2.10
C SER A 63 6.34 29.93 -2.12
N GLY A 64 6.85 29.37 -1.05
CA GLY A 64 8.21 28.76 -1.01
C GLY A 64 8.22 27.28 -1.41
N ALA A 65 7.07 26.65 -1.56
CA ALA A 65 6.94 25.26 -2.00
C ALA A 65 6.84 25.18 -3.53
N SER A 66 6.97 23.97 -4.08
CA SER A 66 6.75 23.73 -5.51
C SER A 66 5.29 24.02 -5.91
N GLU A 67 5.05 24.26 -7.18
CA GLU A 67 3.70 24.51 -7.72
C GLU A 67 2.75 23.34 -7.40
N SER A 68 3.23 22.12 -7.52
CA SER A 68 2.48 20.92 -7.15
C SER A 68 2.09 20.91 -5.67
N ASP A 69 3.03 21.22 -4.79
CA ASP A 69 2.80 21.25 -3.33
C ASP A 69 1.88 22.39 -2.90
N GLN A 70 1.84 23.50 -3.66
CA GLN A 70 0.92 24.61 -3.42
C GLN A 70 -0.52 24.25 -3.77
N ILE A 71 -0.72 23.37 -4.75
CA ILE A 71 -2.05 22.95 -5.23
C ILE A 71 -2.57 21.75 -4.44
N ASN A 72 -1.71 20.79 -4.15
CA ASN A 72 -2.06 19.54 -3.48
C ASN A 72 -1.77 19.58 -1.96
N ILE A 73 -0.83 18.76 -1.54
CA ILE A 73 -0.37 18.64 -0.15
C ILE A 73 1.14 18.79 -0.16
N LEU A 74 1.68 19.56 0.78
CA LEU A 74 3.11 19.74 0.97
C LEU A 74 3.79 18.40 1.28
N GLY A 75 4.82 18.02 0.51
CA GLY A 75 5.61 16.81 0.69
C GLY A 75 5.10 15.59 -0.11
N ASN A 76 5.85 14.51 -0.04
CA ASN A 76 5.49 13.23 -0.66
C ASN A 76 4.75 12.34 0.33
N HIS A 77 3.51 12.03 0.07
CA HIS A 77 2.64 11.28 0.98
C HIS A 77 2.27 9.92 0.40
N VAL A 78 1.98 9.00 1.30
CA VAL A 78 1.25 7.76 1.04
C VAL A 78 0.38 7.45 2.26
N GLY A 79 -0.85 7.03 2.04
CA GLY A 79 -1.73 6.71 3.14
C GLY A 79 -2.90 5.83 2.72
N SER A 80 -3.70 5.45 3.71
CA SER A 80 -4.91 4.69 3.48
C SER A 80 -6.02 5.01 4.48
N TYR A 81 -7.25 4.78 4.05
CA TYR A 81 -8.41 4.60 4.92
C TYR A 81 -8.75 3.12 4.97
N SER A 82 -8.96 2.58 6.14
CA SER A 82 -9.36 1.19 6.33
C SER A 82 -10.68 1.05 7.06
N ALA A 83 -11.46 0.05 6.65
CA ALA A 83 -12.68 -0.35 7.33
C ALA A 83 -12.79 -1.87 7.33
N ALA A 84 -13.21 -2.45 8.45
CA ALA A 84 -13.47 -3.87 8.51
C ALA A 84 -14.71 -4.17 9.37
N VAL A 85 -15.40 -5.24 9.00
CA VAL A 85 -16.52 -5.78 9.76
C VAL A 85 -16.25 -7.27 10.00
N GLY A 86 -16.26 -7.67 11.24
CA GLY A 86 -16.13 -9.05 11.67
C GLY A 86 -17.45 -9.60 12.24
N TYR A 87 -17.70 -10.87 12.01
CA TYR A 87 -18.78 -11.62 12.65
C TYR A 87 -18.19 -12.87 13.32
N HIS A 88 -18.46 -13.01 14.60
CA HIS A 88 -17.97 -14.10 15.44
C HIS A 88 -19.09 -15.13 15.65
N PHE A 89 -18.99 -16.25 14.95
CA PHE A 89 -19.81 -17.43 15.23
C PHE A 89 -19.27 -18.17 16.46
N PRO A 90 -20.01 -19.10 17.05
CA PRO A 90 -19.53 -19.81 18.24
C PRO A 90 -18.19 -20.53 18.07
N THR A 91 -17.89 -21.02 16.86
CA THR A 91 -16.69 -21.83 16.59
C THR A 91 -15.81 -21.30 15.46
N TRP A 92 -16.23 -20.28 14.73
CA TRP A 92 -15.50 -19.70 13.61
C TRP A 92 -15.75 -18.20 13.48
N LYS A 93 -14.96 -17.52 12.66
CA LYS A 93 -15.03 -16.07 12.49
C LYS A 93 -14.87 -15.72 11.02
N VAL A 94 -15.60 -14.69 10.58
CA VAL A 94 -15.44 -14.05 9.27
C VAL A 94 -15.12 -12.58 9.46
N LYS A 95 -14.16 -12.06 8.71
CA LYS A 95 -13.82 -10.63 8.67
C LYS A 95 -13.75 -10.20 7.21
N ALA A 96 -14.59 -9.27 6.81
CA ALA A 96 -14.50 -8.57 5.54
C ALA A 96 -13.84 -7.22 5.79
N TYR A 97 -12.93 -6.80 4.89
CA TYR A 97 -12.21 -5.53 5.03
C TYR A 97 -11.99 -4.86 3.68
N TRP A 98 -11.81 -3.55 3.76
CA TRP A 98 -11.52 -2.67 2.65
C TRP A 98 -10.49 -1.64 3.10
N GLU A 99 -9.51 -1.38 2.25
CA GLU A 99 -8.48 -0.37 2.45
C GLU A 99 -8.33 0.44 1.17
N HIS A 100 -8.57 1.74 1.23
CA HIS A 100 -8.45 2.66 0.12
C HIS A 100 -7.13 3.42 0.20
N PHE A 101 -6.37 3.43 -0.88
CA PHE A 101 -5.07 4.08 -0.98
C PHE A 101 -5.18 5.50 -1.53
N PHE A 102 -4.33 6.38 -1.04
CA PHE A 102 -4.18 7.74 -1.55
C PHE A 102 -2.74 8.24 -1.37
N GLU A 103 -2.31 9.18 -2.22
CA GLU A 103 -1.02 9.88 -2.10
C GLU A 103 -1.19 11.38 -1.90
N ASP A 104 -2.25 11.95 -2.47
CA ASP A 104 -2.51 13.38 -2.38
C ASP A 104 -3.99 13.68 -2.10
N ARG A 105 -4.32 14.98 -2.14
CA ARG A 105 -5.66 15.47 -1.87
C ARG A 105 -6.72 14.88 -2.79
N SER A 106 -6.40 14.63 -4.05
CA SER A 106 -7.34 14.08 -5.02
C SER A 106 -7.79 12.67 -4.62
N GLY A 107 -6.87 11.80 -4.20
CA GLY A 107 -7.15 10.46 -3.70
C GLY A 107 -7.91 10.45 -2.37
N MET A 108 -7.67 11.42 -1.49
CA MET A 108 -8.31 11.51 -0.17
C MET A 108 -9.82 11.78 -0.21
N THR A 109 -10.37 12.31 -1.29
CA THR A 109 -11.76 12.81 -1.35
C THR A 109 -12.82 11.75 -1.64
N LEU A 110 -12.47 10.54 -2.03
CA LEU A 110 -13.38 9.46 -2.46
C LEU A 110 -14.34 9.84 -3.61
N THR A 111 -14.15 11.01 -4.23
CA THR A 111 -14.94 11.49 -5.36
C THR A 111 -14.40 10.97 -6.69
N TYR A 112 -15.13 11.16 -7.79
CA TYR A 112 -14.70 10.79 -9.16
C TYR A 112 -14.21 9.34 -9.31
N GLY A 113 -14.69 8.43 -8.46
CA GLY A 113 -14.30 7.02 -8.51
C GLY A 113 -12.94 6.72 -7.83
N MET A 114 -12.38 7.64 -7.06
CA MET A 114 -11.13 7.48 -6.30
C MET A 114 -11.15 6.25 -5.40
N TRP A 115 -12.30 5.95 -4.77
CA TRP A 115 -12.54 4.76 -3.94
C TRP A 115 -12.19 3.42 -4.61
N ARG A 116 -11.96 3.41 -5.94
CA ARG A 116 -11.60 2.20 -6.69
C ARG A 116 -10.21 1.68 -6.38
N ASP A 117 -9.27 2.57 -6.06
CA ASP A 117 -7.94 2.14 -5.66
C ASP A 117 -8.00 1.63 -4.22
N CYS A 118 -8.05 0.32 -4.11
CA CYS A 118 -8.26 -0.34 -2.82
C CYS A 118 -7.72 -1.77 -2.81
N LEU A 119 -7.55 -2.26 -1.60
CA LEU A 119 -7.48 -3.67 -1.29
C LEU A 119 -8.80 -4.06 -0.62
N THR A 120 -9.43 -5.11 -1.12
CA THR A 120 -10.58 -5.73 -0.45
C THR A 120 -10.24 -7.16 -0.09
N GLY A 121 -10.64 -7.61 1.08
CA GLY A 121 -10.34 -8.94 1.53
C GLY A 121 -11.44 -9.57 2.38
N LEU A 122 -11.38 -10.89 2.41
CA LEU A 122 -12.18 -11.74 3.27
C LEU A 122 -11.25 -12.72 4.01
N GLU A 123 -11.30 -12.69 5.32
CA GLU A 123 -10.62 -13.63 6.20
C GLU A 123 -11.65 -14.54 6.88
N VAL A 124 -11.40 -15.83 6.86
CA VAL A 124 -12.20 -16.84 7.55
C VAL A 124 -11.29 -17.62 8.49
N THR A 125 -11.57 -17.50 9.79
CA THR A 125 -10.97 -18.39 10.80
C THR A 125 -11.92 -19.55 11.04
N LEU A 126 -11.45 -20.74 10.74
CA LEU A 126 -12.24 -21.98 10.80
C LEU A 126 -12.32 -22.53 12.24
N PRO A 127 -13.29 -23.39 12.53
CA PRO A 127 -13.29 -24.18 13.76
C PRO A 127 -11.98 -24.94 13.94
N GLU A 128 -11.65 -25.23 15.17
CA GLU A 128 -10.42 -25.96 15.48
C GLU A 128 -10.33 -27.29 14.70
N ASN A 129 -9.28 -27.42 13.92
CA ASN A 129 -8.98 -28.60 13.14
C ASN A 129 -7.45 -28.65 12.87
N PRO A 130 -6.88 -29.84 12.56
CA PRO A 130 -5.44 -29.98 12.46
C PRO A 130 -4.83 -29.43 11.16
N PHE A 131 -5.65 -29.02 10.18
CA PHE A 131 -5.09 -28.68 8.87
C PHE A 131 -5.16 -27.18 8.56
N VAL A 132 -6.32 -26.56 8.59
CA VAL A 132 -6.50 -25.18 8.14
C VAL A 132 -7.12 -24.34 9.25
N LYS A 133 -6.38 -23.39 9.78
CA LYS A 133 -6.85 -22.47 10.81
C LYS A 133 -7.49 -21.22 10.20
N THR A 134 -6.82 -20.61 9.22
CA THR A 134 -7.31 -19.38 8.61
C THR A 134 -7.11 -19.46 7.09
N VAL A 135 -8.09 -18.94 6.36
CA VAL A 135 -8.03 -18.70 4.92
C VAL A 135 -8.29 -17.22 4.68
N VAL A 136 -7.48 -16.61 3.81
CA VAL A 136 -7.65 -15.23 3.38
C VAL A 136 -7.72 -15.18 1.87
N GLY A 137 -8.61 -14.35 1.34
CA GLY A 137 -8.66 -14.00 -0.08
C GLY A 137 -8.71 -12.49 -0.24
N GLU A 138 -7.85 -11.92 -1.09
CA GLU A 138 -7.71 -10.48 -1.31
C GLU A 138 -7.74 -10.12 -2.78
N PHE A 139 -8.27 -8.95 -3.07
CA PHE A 139 -8.22 -8.32 -4.37
C PHE A 139 -7.64 -6.92 -4.25
N LEU A 140 -6.52 -6.68 -4.93
CA LEU A 140 -5.85 -5.39 -5.04
C LEU A 140 -6.21 -4.70 -6.36
N TYR A 141 -6.51 -3.41 -6.30
CA TYR A 141 -6.69 -2.55 -7.46
C TYR A 141 -6.03 -1.19 -7.21
N THR A 142 -5.02 -0.83 -8.01
CA THR A 142 -4.34 0.46 -7.97
C THR A 142 -4.28 1.12 -9.35
N LYS A 143 -5.24 0.80 -10.23
CA LYS A 143 -5.16 1.22 -11.62
C LYS A 143 -5.83 2.57 -11.89
N HIS A 144 -6.69 3.05 -11.00
CA HIS A 144 -7.46 4.27 -11.22
C HIS A 144 -6.64 5.54 -10.99
N GLN A 145 -5.93 5.61 -9.87
CA GLN A 145 -4.97 6.67 -9.50
C GLN A 145 -5.54 8.08 -9.80
N SER A 146 -6.66 8.40 -9.17
CA SER A 146 -7.40 9.65 -9.33
C SER A 146 -7.91 9.94 -10.75
N GLY A 147 -7.91 8.93 -11.64
CA GLY A 147 -8.37 9.05 -13.03
C GLY A 147 -7.25 9.38 -14.01
N ALA A 148 -7.63 9.52 -15.28
CA ALA A 148 -6.67 9.62 -16.38
C ALA A 148 -6.22 11.07 -16.68
N PHE A 149 -6.84 12.07 -16.09
CA PHE A 149 -6.59 13.46 -16.41
C PHE A 149 -5.75 14.14 -15.33
N HIS A 150 -4.80 14.94 -15.79
CA HIS A 150 -3.99 15.81 -14.96
C HIS A 150 -3.77 17.13 -15.70
N TYR A 151 -4.15 18.24 -15.10
CA TYR A 151 -3.88 19.57 -15.62
C TYR A 151 -3.86 20.62 -14.49
N PHE A 152 -3.09 21.69 -14.70
CA PHE A 152 -3.06 22.84 -13.83
C PHE A 152 -4.02 23.93 -14.35
N ALA A 153 -4.47 24.82 -13.47
CA ALA A 153 -5.30 25.95 -13.83
C ALA A 153 -4.61 26.82 -14.88
N THR A 154 -5.42 27.32 -15.82
CA THR A 154 -5.00 28.23 -16.87
C THR A 154 -5.98 29.39 -16.94
N PRO A 155 -5.71 30.49 -17.71
CA PRO A 155 -6.71 31.56 -17.90
C PRO A 155 -8.04 31.10 -18.49
N ALA A 156 -8.06 29.94 -19.16
CA ALA A 156 -9.29 29.35 -19.73
C ALA A 156 -9.97 28.34 -18.81
N ILE A 157 -9.24 27.76 -17.85
CA ILE A 157 -9.73 26.78 -16.89
C ILE A 157 -9.23 27.22 -15.50
N ASP A 158 -10.14 27.68 -14.67
CA ASP A 158 -9.87 28.33 -13.38
C ASP A 158 -9.53 27.40 -12.22
N HIS A 159 -9.46 26.08 -12.49
CA HIS A 159 -9.14 25.07 -11.48
C HIS A 159 -8.14 24.05 -11.99
N SER A 160 -7.38 23.47 -11.08
CA SER A 160 -6.48 22.33 -11.36
C SER A 160 -7.18 21.02 -11.09
N PHE A 161 -6.80 19.99 -11.84
CA PHE A 161 -7.20 18.61 -11.61
C PHE A 161 -5.96 17.73 -11.54
N THR A 162 -5.79 17.02 -10.44
CA THR A 162 -4.57 16.28 -10.10
C THR A 162 -4.73 14.77 -10.21
N GLY A 163 -5.45 14.29 -11.21
CA GLY A 163 -5.51 12.88 -11.55
C GLY A 163 -4.24 12.37 -12.20
N ALA A 164 -4.25 11.14 -12.66
CA ALA A 164 -3.10 10.41 -13.20
C ALA A 164 -1.94 10.33 -12.19
N ASP A 165 -2.28 10.08 -10.91
CA ASP A 165 -1.30 9.89 -9.85
C ASP A 165 -0.28 8.81 -10.23
N ASN A 166 0.89 8.91 -9.65
CA ASN A 166 1.99 8.01 -9.93
C ASN A 166 2.47 7.35 -8.64
N TYR A 167 1.63 6.49 -8.06
CA TYR A 167 1.84 5.87 -6.76
C TYR A 167 3.25 5.37 -6.55
N TYR A 168 3.82 5.71 -5.39
CA TYR A 168 5.19 5.45 -4.94
C TYR A 168 6.28 6.25 -5.65
N ASN A 169 6.02 6.93 -6.76
CA ASN A 169 6.96 7.83 -7.40
C ASN A 169 6.74 9.27 -6.96
N ASN A 170 7.79 10.07 -6.97
CA ASN A 170 7.70 11.50 -6.75
C ASN A 170 8.77 12.22 -7.58
N SER A 171 8.52 13.46 -7.99
CA SER A 171 9.45 14.25 -8.81
C SER A 171 10.51 14.98 -7.98
N GLN A 172 10.29 15.16 -6.68
CA GLN A 172 11.17 15.94 -5.78
C GLN A 172 11.82 15.09 -4.70
N TYR A 173 11.14 14.02 -4.27
CA TYR A 173 11.62 13.10 -3.25
C TYR A 173 12.01 11.77 -3.90
N ALA A 174 12.88 11.01 -3.23
CA ALA A 174 12.99 9.59 -3.55
C ALA A 174 11.60 8.95 -3.49
N GLY A 175 11.31 8.01 -4.36
CA GLY A 175 10.07 7.26 -4.30
C GLY A 175 9.93 6.51 -2.97
N TRP A 176 8.81 5.85 -2.76
CA TRP A 176 8.58 5.00 -1.59
C TRP A 176 9.37 3.68 -1.72
N GLU A 177 10.69 3.83 -1.77
CA GLU A 177 11.65 2.73 -1.88
C GLU A 177 12.81 2.94 -0.87
N HIS A 178 13.54 1.87 -0.58
CA HIS A 178 14.79 1.89 0.17
C HIS A 178 15.78 0.92 -0.48
N TRP A 179 16.88 1.46 -1.01
CA TRP A 179 17.87 0.68 -1.77
C TRP A 179 17.25 -0.11 -2.94
N GLY A 180 16.30 0.50 -3.63
CA GLY A 180 15.56 -0.11 -4.73
C GLY A 180 14.44 -1.06 -4.31
N GLN A 181 14.27 -1.34 -3.04
CA GLN A 181 13.16 -2.16 -2.54
C GLN A 181 11.96 -1.29 -2.21
N GLY A 182 10.80 -1.61 -2.77
CA GLY A 182 9.56 -0.86 -2.55
C GLY A 182 9.08 -0.95 -1.10
N ILE A 183 8.73 0.20 -0.53
CA ILE A 183 8.08 0.31 0.77
C ILE A 183 6.58 0.47 0.49
N GLY A 184 5.81 -0.61 0.58
CA GLY A 184 4.38 -0.59 0.28
C GLY A 184 3.84 -1.96 -0.09
N ASN A 185 2.86 -2.00 -0.99
CA ASN A 185 2.22 -3.25 -1.37
C ASN A 185 3.18 -4.16 -2.17
N PRO A 186 3.40 -5.42 -1.75
CA PRO A 186 4.36 -6.32 -2.37
C PRO A 186 4.00 -6.76 -3.80
N LEU A 187 2.76 -6.54 -4.26
CA LEU A 187 2.38 -6.79 -5.65
C LEU A 187 2.82 -5.67 -6.61
N VAL A 188 3.32 -4.54 -6.09
CA VAL A 188 3.97 -3.50 -6.90
C VAL A 188 5.45 -3.83 -7.03
N THR A 189 5.92 -4.00 -8.26
CA THR A 189 7.31 -4.43 -8.52
C THR A 189 8.31 -3.39 -8.05
N SER A 190 9.24 -3.81 -7.22
CA SER A 190 10.29 -2.95 -6.66
C SER A 190 11.29 -2.49 -7.73
N PRO A 191 11.77 -1.24 -7.65
CA PRO A 191 12.73 -0.68 -8.60
C PRO A 191 14.06 -1.44 -8.73
N ILE A 192 14.48 -2.20 -7.72
CA ILE A 192 15.70 -3.03 -7.78
C ILE A 192 15.71 -4.01 -8.96
N TYR A 193 14.54 -4.34 -9.52
CA TYR A 193 14.40 -5.21 -10.68
C TYR A 193 14.42 -4.45 -12.02
N ASN A 194 14.53 -3.11 -12.00
CA ASN A 194 14.65 -2.31 -13.22
C ASN A 194 15.98 -2.58 -13.93
N LYS A 195 15.91 -2.85 -15.23
CA LYS A 195 17.08 -3.25 -16.02
C LYS A 195 18.08 -2.11 -16.25
N ASP A 196 17.62 -0.87 -16.19
CA ASP A 196 18.41 0.34 -16.37
C ASP A 196 19.00 0.87 -15.06
N GLY A 197 18.69 0.24 -13.91
CA GLY A 197 19.13 0.67 -12.58
C GLY A 197 18.39 1.91 -12.05
N ASN A 198 17.34 2.37 -12.73
CA ASN A 198 16.52 3.48 -12.25
C ASN A 198 15.73 3.06 -10.99
N LEU A 199 15.68 3.93 -10.00
CA LEU A 199 14.95 3.69 -8.74
C LEU A 199 13.47 4.12 -8.79
N ALA A 200 12.94 4.49 -9.96
CA ALA A 200 11.51 4.75 -10.11
C ALA A 200 10.71 3.44 -10.26
N PHE A 201 9.50 3.43 -9.74
CA PHE A 201 8.56 2.33 -9.98
C PHE A 201 8.04 2.39 -11.41
N GLU A 202 8.40 1.41 -12.24
CA GLU A 202 7.96 1.31 -13.64
C GLU A 202 6.49 0.89 -13.76
N SER A 203 5.92 0.27 -12.72
CA SER A 203 4.54 -0.18 -12.73
C SER A 203 3.93 -0.10 -11.33
N ASN A 204 2.98 0.81 -11.19
CA ASN A 204 2.18 1.01 -9.98
C ASN A 204 0.67 0.86 -10.25
N ARG A 205 0.27 0.68 -11.53
CA ARG A 205 -1.10 0.40 -11.94
C ARG A 205 -1.32 -1.09 -12.03
N VAL A 206 -1.85 -1.68 -10.94
CA VAL A 206 -1.89 -3.13 -10.72
C VAL A 206 -3.32 -3.60 -10.45
N LYS A 207 -3.61 -4.82 -10.88
CA LYS A 207 -4.74 -5.64 -10.40
C LYS A 207 -4.19 -6.97 -9.94
N GLY A 208 -4.44 -7.33 -8.69
CA GLY A 208 -3.92 -8.54 -8.10
C GLY A 208 -4.97 -9.34 -7.34
N PHE A 209 -4.78 -10.65 -7.31
CA PHE A 209 -5.46 -11.55 -6.39
C PHE A 209 -4.42 -12.23 -5.52
N HIS A 210 -4.74 -12.35 -4.25
CA HIS A 210 -3.96 -13.05 -3.26
C HIS A 210 -4.84 -14.05 -2.50
N ILE A 211 -4.30 -15.25 -2.28
CA ILE A 211 -4.89 -16.25 -1.40
C ILE A 211 -3.81 -16.67 -0.41
N GLY A 212 -4.16 -16.65 0.87
CA GLY A 212 -3.33 -17.14 1.95
C GLY A 212 -4.07 -18.18 2.77
N LEU A 213 -3.35 -19.16 3.25
CA LEU A 213 -3.84 -20.10 4.25
C LEU A 213 -2.76 -20.48 5.22
N ASN A 214 -3.13 -20.79 6.46
CA ASN A 214 -2.25 -21.31 7.48
C ASN A 214 -2.92 -22.41 8.29
N GLY A 215 -2.13 -23.17 8.99
CA GLY A 215 -2.59 -24.22 9.88
C GLY A 215 -1.49 -24.74 10.77
N SER A 216 -1.88 -25.60 11.72
CA SER A 216 -1.00 -26.24 12.69
C SER A 216 -1.35 -27.74 12.74
N PRO A 217 -0.80 -28.56 11.80
CA PRO A 217 -1.12 -29.99 11.72
C PRO A 217 -0.70 -30.77 12.99
N THR A 218 0.29 -30.26 13.72
CA THR A 218 0.68 -30.73 15.05
C THR A 218 0.97 -29.53 15.96
N PRO A 219 1.02 -29.70 17.29
CA PRO A 219 1.42 -28.63 18.21
C PRO A 219 2.81 -28.04 17.91
N GLU A 220 3.70 -28.85 17.35
CA GLU A 220 5.07 -28.46 17.04
C GLU A 220 5.24 -27.83 15.65
N ILE A 221 4.27 -27.98 14.73
CA ILE A 221 4.42 -27.57 13.33
C ILE A 221 3.34 -26.57 12.94
N ASP A 222 3.77 -25.38 12.54
CA ASP A 222 2.92 -24.42 11.84
C ASP A 222 3.32 -24.33 10.36
N TYR A 223 2.39 -24.05 9.50
CA TYR A 223 2.68 -23.76 8.09
C TYR A 223 1.87 -22.58 7.57
N ARG A 224 2.39 -21.93 6.51
CA ARG A 224 1.72 -20.87 5.76
C ARG A 224 1.95 -21.06 4.27
N ILE A 225 0.88 -20.95 3.49
CA ILE A 225 0.93 -20.95 2.04
C ILE A 225 0.34 -19.63 1.55
N LEU A 226 1.08 -18.95 0.65
CA LEU A 226 0.65 -17.73 0.00
C LEU A 226 0.76 -17.89 -1.51
N VAL A 227 -0.29 -17.49 -2.24
CA VAL A 227 -0.29 -17.49 -3.70
C VAL A 227 -0.86 -16.16 -4.18
N SER A 228 -0.16 -15.53 -5.12
CA SER A 228 -0.59 -14.27 -5.72
C SER A 228 -0.51 -14.33 -7.24
N VAL A 229 -1.43 -13.64 -7.90
CA VAL A 229 -1.39 -13.40 -9.33
C VAL A 229 -1.69 -11.93 -9.58
N ALA A 230 -0.89 -11.25 -10.41
CA ALA A 230 -1.11 -9.85 -10.71
C ALA A 230 -0.96 -9.53 -12.20
N LYS A 231 -1.63 -8.46 -12.62
CA LYS A 231 -1.52 -7.83 -13.93
C LYS A 231 -1.06 -6.40 -13.75
N HIS A 232 -0.16 -5.96 -14.62
CA HIS A 232 0.54 -4.69 -14.56
C HIS A 232 0.36 -3.90 -15.85
N TRP A 233 0.06 -2.60 -15.73
CA TRP A 233 -0.18 -1.69 -16.85
C TRP A 233 0.89 -0.60 -17.01
N GLY A 234 1.98 -0.64 -16.22
CA GLY A 234 2.94 0.46 -16.13
C GLY A 234 2.41 1.61 -15.28
N THR A 235 2.81 2.84 -15.58
CA THR A 235 2.29 4.08 -14.99
C THR A 235 1.37 4.80 -15.98
N TYR A 236 0.78 5.94 -15.61
CA TYR A 236 0.06 6.78 -16.59
C TYR A 236 1.02 7.42 -17.60
N GLY A 237 2.18 7.90 -17.15
CA GLY A 237 3.19 8.52 -18.00
C GLY A 237 3.94 7.54 -18.90
N SER A 238 4.05 6.27 -18.48
CA SER A 238 4.74 5.21 -19.22
C SER A 238 3.94 3.91 -19.20
N PRO A 239 2.81 3.85 -19.91
CA PRO A 239 1.99 2.65 -19.96
C PRO A 239 2.69 1.53 -20.74
N TYR A 240 2.60 0.31 -20.23
CA TYR A 240 3.10 -0.85 -20.98
C TYR A 240 2.32 -1.08 -22.28
N ARG A 241 3.01 -1.37 -23.37
CA ARG A 241 2.38 -1.72 -24.65
C ARG A 241 1.54 -3.00 -24.56
N THR A 242 1.96 -3.94 -23.72
CA THR A 242 1.26 -5.19 -23.42
C THR A 242 1.16 -5.37 -21.92
N ILE A 243 0.02 -5.90 -21.46
CA ILE A 243 -0.18 -6.18 -20.04
C ILE A 243 0.83 -7.23 -19.58
N ARG A 244 1.65 -6.88 -18.61
CA ARG A 244 2.57 -7.83 -17.97
C ARG A 244 1.85 -8.58 -16.85
N ARG A 245 2.35 -9.77 -16.54
CA ARG A 245 1.75 -10.65 -15.52
C ARG A 245 2.85 -11.24 -14.66
N ASN A 246 2.57 -11.39 -13.36
CA ASN A 246 3.38 -12.19 -12.46
C ASN A 246 2.52 -13.15 -11.64
N GLN A 247 3.16 -14.18 -11.15
CA GLN A 247 2.59 -15.19 -10.26
C GLN A 247 3.65 -15.48 -9.20
N ASN A 248 3.22 -15.51 -7.96
CA ASN A 248 4.13 -15.69 -6.82
C ASN A 248 3.55 -16.77 -5.91
N GLY A 249 4.40 -17.63 -5.41
CA GLY A 249 4.05 -18.66 -4.44
C GLY A 249 5.06 -18.70 -3.31
N LEU A 250 4.59 -18.88 -2.08
CA LEU A 250 5.40 -19.07 -0.88
C LEU A 250 4.85 -20.24 -0.09
N LEU A 251 5.75 -21.12 0.34
CA LEU A 251 5.50 -22.09 1.40
C LEU A 251 6.48 -21.81 2.54
N GLU A 252 5.95 -21.67 3.73
CA GLU A 252 6.72 -21.51 4.97
C GLU A 252 6.30 -22.58 5.97
N VAL A 253 7.25 -23.20 6.63
CA VAL A 253 7.03 -24.20 7.70
C VAL A 253 7.87 -23.80 8.90
N THR A 254 7.24 -23.73 10.07
CA THR A 254 7.89 -23.45 11.35
C THR A 254 7.77 -24.67 12.25
N TYR A 255 8.92 -25.17 12.72
CA TYR A 255 9.02 -26.24 13.68
C TYR A 255 9.38 -25.69 15.07
N LYS A 256 8.62 -26.08 16.08
CA LYS A 256 8.76 -25.66 17.49
C LYS A 256 8.91 -26.90 18.36
N PRO A 257 10.13 -27.42 18.53
CA PRO A 257 10.37 -28.68 19.27
C PRO A 257 10.02 -28.53 20.74
N ASP A 258 9.23 -29.44 21.28
CA ASP A 258 8.90 -29.51 22.72
C ASP A 258 10.14 -29.75 23.59
N GLN A 259 11.20 -30.41 23.05
CA GLN A 259 12.42 -30.75 23.76
C GLN A 259 13.30 -29.55 24.09
N ILE A 260 13.14 -28.43 23.36
CA ILE A 260 13.89 -27.17 23.57
C ILE A 260 12.92 -25.97 23.58
N PRO A 261 12.18 -25.80 24.67
CA PRO A 261 11.16 -24.77 24.77
C PRO A 261 11.71 -23.36 24.46
N GLY A 262 10.96 -22.57 23.71
CA GLY A 262 11.35 -21.21 23.32
C GLY A 262 12.18 -21.13 22.02
N TRP A 263 12.59 -22.27 21.43
CA TRP A 263 13.20 -22.29 20.11
C TRP A 263 12.17 -22.54 19.00
N SER A 264 12.40 -21.91 17.86
CA SER A 264 11.65 -22.17 16.63
C SER A 264 12.58 -22.13 15.42
N PHE A 265 12.35 -23.02 14.47
CA PHE A 265 13.09 -23.12 13.21
C PHE A 265 12.13 -22.92 12.06
N THR A 266 12.37 -21.92 11.22
CA THR A 266 11.52 -21.62 10.07
C THR A 266 12.28 -21.87 8.78
N LEU A 267 11.68 -22.63 7.88
CA LEU A 267 12.11 -22.82 6.50
C LEU A 267 11.06 -22.24 5.57
N ALA A 268 11.50 -21.41 4.63
CA ALA A 268 10.63 -20.85 3.60
C ALA A 268 11.19 -21.10 2.20
N GLY A 269 10.31 -21.41 1.26
CA GLY A 269 10.61 -21.52 -0.16
C GLY A 269 9.63 -20.66 -0.96
N ALA A 270 10.14 -19.85 -1.89
CA ALA A 270 9.33 -19.02 -2.77
C ALA A 270 9.63 -19.30 -4.24
N VAL A 271 8.63 -19.10 -5.08
CA VAL A 271 8.74 -19.20 -6.53
C VAL A 271 8.00 -18.04 -7.17
N ASP A 272 8.66 -17.39 -8.12
CA ASP A 272 8.09 -16.32 -8.93
C ASP A 272 8.14 -16.68 -10.41
N GLY A 273 7.09 -16.29 -11.14
CA GLY A 273 6.97 -16.52 -12.57
C GLY A 273 6.20 -15.39 -13.24
N GLY A 274 6.36 -15.28 -14.56
CA GLY A 274 5.66 -14.27 -15.35
C GLY A 274 6.49 -13.67 -16.46
N ASN A 275 6.07 -12.51 -16.95
CA ASN A 275 6.72 -11.76 -18.03
C ASN A 275 7.01 -10.29 -17.63
N MET A 276 7.31 -10.09 -16.35
CA MET A 276 7.74 -8.79 -15.80
C MET A 276 9.16 -8.47 -16.22
#